data_ab34e248b2c91eba55b153975b3f9e1e
#
_entry.id   ab34e248b2c91eba55b153975b3f9e1e
#
_cell.length_a   1.000
_cell.length_b   1.000
_cell.length_c   1.000
_cell.angle_alpha   90.00
_cell.angle_beta   90.00
_cell.angle_gamma   90.00
#
_symmetry.space_group_name_H-M   'P 1'
#
loop_
_entity.id
_entity.type
_entity.pdbx_description
1 polymer ?
#
loop_
_entity_poly.entity_id
_entity_poly.type
_entity_poly.pdbx_seq_one_letter_code
_entity_poly.pdbx_strand_id
1 'polypeptide(L)'
;MQRTSRHRGADPEDERSFGASRLPILRQAIGDLCWLLDHGYGIASATELVGDRHHLTRRQRIAIARCACSGEAKERRDGHCVAPPQLRGQELWLDGLNVLTAVETALGGGVILIGRDGCCRDVAGIYSHYHKVAETVPALRAIGQLASQWAVTKCHWWLDSPVDNSGRLKGILHEVATEAGWPWQVELVTNPDRVLSATDQIVSSSDHAILDRCQRWINLARQVIDKHAPQARIVDLGLEESAQAGGG
;
A
#
# COMPACT_ATOMS: atom_id res chain seq x y z
N MET A 1 -12.30 -8.16 32.92
CA MET A 1 -11.07 -7.53 32.41
C MET A 1 -11.30 -7.18 30.94
N GLN A 2 -11.46 -5.90 30.60
CA GLN A 2 -11.49 -5.46 29.22
C GLN A 2 -10.11 -5.73 28.62
N ARG A 3 -10.03 -6.60 27.62
CA ARG A 3 -8.84 -6.74 26.77
C ARG A 3 -8.64 -5.40 26.06
N THR A 4 -7.60 -4.66 26.42
CA THR A 4 -7.17 -3.48 25.65
C THR A 4 -6.99 -3.90 24.21
N SER A 5 -7.85 -3.39 23.32
CA SER A 5 -7.76 -3.64 21.88
C SER A 5 -6.44 -3.05 21.39
N ARG A 6 -5.65 -3.84 20.65
CA ARG A 6 -4.46 -3.31 19.96
C ARG A 6 -4.92 -2.39 18.84
N HIS A 7 -4.20 -1.31 18.63
CA HIS A 7 -4.41 -0.34 17.56
C HIS A 7 -3.22 -0.34 16.62
N ARG A 8 -3.48 -0.11 15.34
CA ARG A 8 -2.43 0.17 14.34
C ARG A 8 -2.21 1.67 14.26
N GLY A 9 -1.98 2.28 15.41
CA GLY A 9 -1.93 3.73 15.59
C GLY A 9 -0.57 4.35 15.30
N ALA A 10 -0.46 5.65 15.64
CA ALA A 10 0.77 6.41 15.51
C ALA A 10 1.90 5.80 16.34
N ASP A 11 3.08 5.75 15.76
CA ASP A 11 4.32 5.39 16.43
C ASP A 11 4.92 6.65 17.07
N PRO A 12 5.45 6.60 18.30
CA PRO A 12 6.12 7.75 18.94
C PRO A 12 7.25 8.38 18.10
N GLU A 13 7.89 7.58 17.26
CA GLU A 13 8.96 8.04 16.35
C GLU A 13 8.43 8.68 15.04
N ASP A 14 7.11 8.67 14.79
CA ASP A 14 6.55 9.16 13.53
C ASP A 14 6.86 10.65 13.31
N GLU A 15 6.72 11.48 14.35
CA GLU A 15 7.00 12.91 14.22
C GLU A 15 8.49 13.18 13.95
N ARG A 16 9.36 12.44 14.64
CA ARG A 16 10.80 12.53 14.43
C ARG A 16 11.21 12.06 13.05
N SER A 17 10.55 11.04 12.51
CA SER A 17 10.91 10.41 11.23
C SER A 17 10.28 11.12 10.04
N PHE A 18 9.04 11.60 10.16
CA PHE A 18 8.19 12.05 9.07
C PHE A 18 7.52 13.40 9.31
N GLY A 19 7.88 14.12 10.37
CA GLY A 19 7.38 15.46 10.65
C GLY A 19 7.79 16.47 9.56
N ALA A 20 7.12 17.61 9.50
CA ALA A 20 7.27 18.62 8.44
C ALA A 20 8.74 19.03 8.16
N SER A 21 9.58 19.09 9.19
CA SER A 21 11.00 19.41 9.07
C SER A 21 11.83 18.35 8.33
N ARG A 22 11.31 17.12 8.22
CA ARG A 22 12.00 15.99 7.58
C ARG A 22 11.60 15.79 6.12
N LEU A 23 10.44 16.33 5.70
CA LEU A 23 9.92 16.14 4.35
C LEU A 23 10.87 16.60 3.24
N PRO A 24 11.53 17.79 3.33
CA PRO A 24 12.42 18.23 2.26
C PRO A 24 13.56 17.25 2.01
N ILE A 25 14.21 16.75 3.09
CA ILE A 25 15.33 15.82 2.95
C ILE A 25 14.86 14.44 2.45
N LEU A 26 13.67 13.98 2.86
CA LEU A 26 13.11 12.71 2.37
C LEU A 26 12.75 12.79 0.89
N ARG A 27 12.16 13.90 0.43
CA ARG A 27 11.86 14.12 -0.99
C ARG A 27 13.13 14.19 -1.83
N GLN A 28 14.16 14.87 -1.35
CA GLN A 28 15.45 14.90 -2.01
C GLN A 28 16.07 13.50 -2.09
N ALA A 29 16.03 12.74 -0.99
CA ALA A 29 16.53 11.37 -0.96
C ALA A 29 15.77 10.46 -1.94
N ILE A 30 14.45 10.62 -2.08
CA ILE A 30 13.67 9.88 -3.09
C ILE A 30 14.08 10.30 -4.49
N GLY A 31 14.31 11.58 -4.76
CA GLY A 31 14.82 12.04 -6.05
C GLY A 31 16.15 11.38 -6.42
N ASP A 32 17.10 11.38 -5.50
CA ASP A 32 18.40 10.73 -5.70
C ASP A 32 18.25 9.21 -5.90
N LEU A 33 17.36 8.57 -5.13
CA LEU A 33 17.10 7.14 -5.25
C LEU A 33 16.45 6.78 -6.59
N CYS A 34 15.45 7.55 -7.03
CA CYS A 34 14.81 7.37 -8.34
C CYS A 34 15.83 7.55 -9.47
N TRP A 35 16.73 8.54 -9.37
CA TRP A 35 17.79 8.73 -10.35
C TRP A 35 18.70 7.51 -10.45
N LEU A 36 19.12 6.94 -9.32
CA LEU A 36 19.92 5.71 -9.31
C LEU A 36 19.16 4.51 -9.93
N LEU A 37 17.87 4.37 -9.62
CA LEU A 37 17.03 3.32 -10.20
C LEU A 37 16.90 3.48 -11.73
N ASP A 38 16.77 4.71 -12.22
CA ASP A 38 16.72 5.02 -13.65
C ASP A 38 18.05 4.67 -14.37
N HIS A 39 19.16 4.60 -13.62
CA HIS A 39 20.46 4.18 -14.12
C HIS A 39 20.79 2.71 -13.85
N GLY A 40 19.77 1.89 -13.50
CA GLY A 40 19.90 0.44 -13.34
C GLY A 40 20.54 -0.03 -12.02
N TYR A 41 20.70 0.85 -11.03
CA TYR A 41 21.16 0.42 -9.71
C TYR A 41 20.09 -0.38 -8.98
N GLY A 42 20.48 -1.44 -8.28
CA GLY A 42 19.56 -2.24 -7.47
C GLY A 42 19.04 -1.46 -6.27
N ILE A 43 17.75 -1.59 -5.95
CA ILE A 43 17.08 -0.84 -4.88
C ILE A 43 17.79 -0.94 -3.53
N ALA A 44 18.30 -2.10 -3.16
CA ALA A 44 18.94 -2.31 -1.85
C ALA A 44 20.23 -1.47 -1.72
N SER A 45 21.17 -1.59 -2.67
CA SER A 45 22.43 -0.85 -2.66
C SER A 45 22.22 0.65 -2.84
N ALA A 46 21.29 1.05 -3.72
CA ALA A 46 20.93 2.45 -3.92
C ALA A 46 20.33 3.07 -2.65
N THR A 47 19.47 2.33 -1.94
CA THR A 47 18.88 2.80 -0.67
C THR A 47 19.94 3.03 0.41
N GLU A 48 20.93 2.14 0.52
CA GLU A 48 22.01 2.33 1.48
C GLU A 48 22.85 3.55 1.13
N LEU A 49 23.25 3.71 -0.14
CA LEU A 49 24.05 4.86 -0.61
C LEU A 49 23.33 6.19 -0.34
N VAL A 50 22.05 6.29 -0.70
CA VAL A 50 21.24 7.48 -0.49
C VAL A 50 20.99 7.73 1.00
N GLY A 51 20.72 6.65 1.74
CA GLY A 51 20.52 6.69 3.18
C GLY A 51 21.73 7.23 3.93
N ASP A 52 22.94 6.83 3.55
CA ASP A 52 24.19 7.34 4.12
C ASP A 52 24.40 8.81 3.78
N ARG A 53 24.22 9.17 2.51
CA ARG A 53 24.36 10.57 2.05
C ARG A 53 23.47 11.53 2.82
N HIS A 54 22.22 11.16 3.07
CA HIS A 54 21.22 12.00 3.74
C HIS A 54 21.10 11.73 5.25
N HIS A 55 21.96 10.91 5.82
CA HIS A 55 21.96 10.50 7.23
C HIS A 55 20.59 10.01 7.70
N LEU A 56 19.94 9.17 6.87
CA LEU A 56 18.61 8.65 7.14
C LEU A 56 18.64 7.52 8.17
N THR A 57 17.67 7.55 9.08
CA THR A 57 17.41 6.44 9.99
C THR A 57 16.95 5.20 9.23
N ARG A 58 17.05 4.01 9.86
CA ARG A 58 16.54 2.76 9.27
C ARG A 58 15.08 2.88 8.81
N ARG A 59 14.23 3.52 9.61
CA ARG A 59 12.81 3.72 9.31
C ARG A 59 12.61 4.61 8.08
N GLN A 60 13.41 5.66 7.94
CA GLN A 60 13.38 6.53 6.77
C GLN A 60 13.92 5.84 5.51
N ARG A 61 14.96 5.01 5.63
CA ARG A 61 15.46 4.19 4.49
C ARG A 61 14.38 3.24 3.97
N ILE A 62 13.67 2.57 4.87
CA ILE A 62 12.52 1.72 4.49
C ILE A 62 11.45 2.56 3.76
N ALA A 63 11.15 3.75 4.26
CA ALA A 63 10.15 4.62 3.66
C ALA A 63 10.53 5.04 2.23
N ILE A 64 11.76 5.52 2.01
CA ILE A 64 12.20 5.92 0.67
C ILE A 64 12.26 4.74 -0.30
N ALA A 65 12.71 3.56 0.16
CA ALA A 65 12.75 2.35 -0.66
C ALA A 65 11.34 1.90 -1.10
N ARG A 66 10.35 2.06 -0.23
CA ARG A 66 8.95 1.73 -0.55
C ARG A 66 8.26 2.77 -1.42
N CYS A 67 8.76 4.01 -1.44
CA CYS A 67 8.14 5.11 -2.17
C CYS A 67 8.80 5.42 -3.51
N ALA A 68 10.05 5.02 -3.72
CA ALA A 68 10.79 5.25 -4.95
C ALA A 68 10.49 4.17 -5.99
N CYS A 69 10.48 4.57 -7.25
CA CYS A 69 10.53 3.67 -8.41
C CYS A 69 11.23 4.38 -9.57
N SER A 70 11.69 3.63 -10.57
CA SER A 70 12.22 4.22 -11.79
C SER A 70 11.12 4.91 -12.60
N GLY A 71 11.50 5.81 -13.52
CA GLY A 71 10.59 6.44 -14.47
C GLY A 71 9.86 5.42 -15.31
N GLU A 72 10.59 4.44 -15.86
CA GLU A 72 10.02 3.33 -16.63
C GLU A 72 8.97 2.53 -15.84
N ALA A 73 9.27 2.21 -14.56
CA ALA A 73 8.32 1.51 -13.70
C ALA A 73 7.07 2.36 -13.43
N LYS A 74 7.26 3.68 -13.18
CA LYS A 74 6.13 4.60 -12.99
C LYS A 74 5.24 4.66 -14.22
N GLU A 75 5.81 4.90 -15.40
CA GLU A 75 5.06 4.97 -16.68
C GLU A 75 4.28 3.68 -16.93
N ARG A 76 4.90 2.51 -16.71
CA ARG A 76 4.23 1.23 -16.84
C ARG A 76 3.07 1.09 -15.87
N ARG A 77 3.27 1.42 -14.59
CA ARG A 77 2.20 1.36 -13.59
C ARG A 77 1.06 2.31 -13.93
N ASP A 78 1.36 3.54 -14.34
CA ASP A 78 0.35 4.52 -14.75
C ASP A 78 -0.46 4.02 -15.95
N GLY A 79 0.20 3.42 -16.94
CA GLY A 79 -0.45 2.84 -18.13
C GLY A 79 -1.34 1.63 -17.83
N HIS A 80 -1.07 0.90 -16.75
CA HIS A 80 -1.84 -0.27 -16.32
C HIS A 80 -2.87 0.05 -15.21
N CYS A 81 -2.88 1.27 -14.67
CA CYS A 81 -3.81 1.69 -13.65
C CYS A 81 -5.21 1.92 -14.26
N VAL A 82 -6.21 1.26 -13.70
CA VAL A 82 -7.59 1.40 -14.15
C VAL A 82 -8.37 2.34 -13.24
N ALA A 83 -9.36 3.04 -13.82
CA ALA A 83 -10.26 3.90 -13.08
C ALA A 83 -11.46 3.09 -12.50
N PRO A 84 -12.08 3.56 -11.40
CA PRO A 84 -13.21 2.86 -10.76
C PRO A 84 -14.35 2.42 -11.69
N PRO A 85 -14.76 3.19 -12.73
CA PRO A 85 -15.83 2.75 -13.64
C PRO A 85 -15.50 1.45 -14.40
N GLN A 86 -14.22 1.13 -14.58
CA GLN A 86 -13.76 -0.08 -15.29
C GLN A 86 -13.90 -1.36 -14.44
N LEU A 87 -14.19 -1.24 -13.13
CA LEU A 87 -14.44 -2.40 -12.26
C LEU A 87 -15.87 -2.93 -12.35
N ARG A 88 -16.79 -2.17 -12.95
CA ARG A 88 -18.19 -2.60 -13.06
C ARG A 88 -18.29 -3.96 -13.79
N GLY A 89 -18.84 -4.94 -13.10
CA GLY A 89 -19.00 -6.29 -13.65
C GLY A 89 -17.71 -7.13 -13.69
N GLN A 90 -16.59 -6.63 -13.12
CA GLN A 90 -15.31 -7.32 -13.06
C GLN A 90 -15.09 -7.97 -11.70
N GLU A 91 -14.17 -8.93 -11.62
CA GLU A 91 -13.62 -9.43 -10.38
C GLU A 91 -12.42 -8.56 -9.94
N LEU A 92 -12.22 -8.44 -8.63
CA LEU A 92 -11.11 -7.69 -8.04
C LEU A 92 -10.26 -8.64 -7.18
N TRP A 93 -8.98 -8.70 -7.50
CA TRP A 93 -8.01 -9.54 -6.80
C TRP A 93 -7.16 -8.69 -5.87
N LEU A 94 -7.16 -9.03 -4.60
CA LEU A 94 -6.61 -8.23 -3.51
C LEU A 94 -5.37 -8.90 -2.92
N ASP A 95 -4.28 -8.17 -2.87
CA ASP A 95 -3.16 -8.44 -1.99
C ASP A 95 -3.62 -8.15 -0.56
N GLY A 96 -4.11 -9.20 0.09
CA GLY A 96 -5.00 -9.03 1.24
C GLY A 96 -4.35 -8.34 2.42
N LEU A 97 -3.12 -8.72 2.79
CA LEU A 97 -2.42 -8.09 3.90
C LEU A 97 -1.98 -6.67 3.55
N ASN A 98 -1.48 -6.44 2.36
CA ASN A 98 -0.99 -5.15 1.90
C ASN A 98 -2.10 -4.09 1.90
N VAL A 99 -3.24 -4.39 1.27
CA VAL A 99 -4.39 -3.48 1.21
C VAL A 99 -4.98 -3.24 2.60
N LEU A 100 -5.21 -4.32 3.37
CA LEU A 100 -5.83 -4.24 4.68
C LEU A 100 -4.99 -3.42 5.66
N THR A 101 -3.68 -3.68 5.74
CA THR A 101 -2.81 -3.01 6.71
C THR A 101 -2.65 -1.53 6.41
N ALA A 102 -2.63 -1.12 5.14
CA ALA A 102 -2.63 0.29 4.77
C ALA A 102 -3.90 1.01 5.28
N VAL A 103 -5.08 0.40 5.08
CA VAL A 103 -6.35 0.98 5.55
C VAL A 103 -6.45 0.96 7.08
N GLU A 104 -6.04 -0.14 7.74
CA GLU A 104 -5.97 -0.21 9.21
C GLU A 104 -5.09 0.89 9.79
N THR A 105 -3.92 1.11 9.19
CA THR A 105 -2.96 2.15 9.62
C THR A 105 -3.57 3.54 9.49
N ALA A 106 -4.23 3.82 8.37
CA ALA A 106 -4.90 5.11 8.16
C ALA A 106 -6.02 5.37 9.17
N LEU A 107 -6.86 4.37 9.43
CA LEU A 107 -7.95 4.46 10.41
C LEU A 107 -7.43 4.57 11.84
N GLY A 108 -6.31 3.92 12.15
CA GLY A 108 -5.68 3.97 13.47
C GLY A 108 -4.85 5.22 13.75
N GLY A 109 -4.71 6.13 12.77
CA GLY A 109 -3.93 7.36 12.90
C GLY A 109 -2.41 7.19 12.73
N GLY A 110 -1.98 6.04 12.20
CA GLY A 110 -0.58 5.82 11.82
C GLY A 110 -0.22 6.57 10.52
N VAL A 111 1.07 6.63 10.22
CA VAL A 111 1.58 7.31 9.02
C VAL A 111 1.34 6.46 7.77
N ILE A 112 0.72 7.08 6.77
CA ILE A 112 0.60 6.57 5.41
C ILE A 112 1.53 7.38 4.50
N LEU A 113 2.38 6.68 3.79
CA LEU A 113 3.27 7.26 2.78
C LEU A 113 2.60 7.19 1.41
N ILE A 114 2.69 8.27 0.64
CA ILE A 114 2.38 8.24 -0.80
C ILE A 114 3.70 8.19 -1.56
N GLY A 115 3.86 7.14 -2.37
CA GLY A 115 5.04 6.95 -3.20
C GLY A 115 4.97 7.70 -4.53
N ARG A 116 6.05 7.65 -5.32
CA ARG A 116 6.15 8.23 -6.67
C ARG A 116 5.07 7.71 -7.63
N ASP A 117 4.59 6.49 -7.41
CA ASP A 117 3.51 5.85 -8.15
C ASP A 117 2.11 6.13 -7.61
N GLY A 118 1.98 7.05 -6.65
CA GLY A 118 0.71 7.42 -6.02
C GLY A 118 0.13 6.38 -5.06
N CYS A 119 0.79 5.23 -4.87
CA CYS A 119 0.31 4.20 -3.96
C CYS A 119 0.45 4.60 -2.50
N CYS A 120 -0.57 4.29 -1.71
CA CYS A 120 -0.52 4.39 -0.26
C CYS A 120 0.18 3.17 0.33
N ARG A 121 1.15 3.43 1.20
CA ARG A 121 1.94 2.42 1.90
C ARG A 121 2.04 2.76 3.37
N ASP A 122 1.92 1.77 4.24
CA ASP A 122 2.29 1.95 5.64
C ASP A 122 3.82 1.96 5.81
N VAL A 123 4.29 2.38 6.97
CA VAL A 123 5.74 2.40 7.29
C VAL A 123 6.21 1.08 7.88
N ALA A 124 5.31 0.22 8.32
CA ALA A 124 5.64 -0.96 9.11
C ALA A 124 6.29 -2.11 8.32
N GLY A 125 6.21 -2.12 7.00
CA GLY A 125 7.02 -2.83 5.95
C GLY A 125 7.19 -4.28 6.17
N ILE A 126 7.46 -5.14 6.78
CA ILE A 126 7.62 -6.61 6.69
C ILE A 126 6.92 -7.27 7.88
N TYR A 127 5.79 -7.88 7.59
CA TYR A 127 5.03 -8.59 8.61
C TYR A 127 5.42 -10.07 8.62
N SER A 128 6.17 -10.50 9.63
CA SER A 128 6.22 -11.92 9.97
C SER A 128 4.96 -12.38 10.72
N HIS A 129 4.25 -11.43 11.35
CA HIS A 129 3.09 -11.71 12.19
C HIS A 129 1.97 -10.69 11.93
N TYR A 130 0.81 -11.15 11.53
CA TYR A 130 -0.39 -10.32 11.52
C TYR A 130 -1.09 -10.38 12.88
N HIS A 131 -1.53 -9.24 13.37
CA HIS A 131 -2.38 -9.15 14.56
C HIS A 131 -3.68 -8.41 14.24
N LYS A 132 -4.82 -9.01 14.59
CA LYS A 132 -6.10 -8.31 14.58
C LYS A 132 -6.01 -7.08 15.48
N VAL A 133 -6.38 -5.94 14.94
CA VAL A 133 -6.47 -4.65 15.63
C VAL A 133 -7.92 -4.15 15.68
N ALA A 134 -8.18 -3.08 16.41
CA ALA A 134 -9.52 -2.49 16.47
C ALA A 134 -10.03 -2.07 15.10
N GLU A 135 -9.13 -1.62 14.24
CA GLU A 135 -9.41 -1.12 12.89
C GLU A 135 -9.71 -2.22 11.86
N THR A 136 -9.42 -3.50 12.14
CA THR A 136 -9.56 -4.59 11.15
C THR A 136 -10.98 -4.67 10.57
N VAL A 137 -12.01 -4.80 11.39
CA VAL A 137 -13.39 -4.91 10.90
C VAL A 137 -13.86 -3.61 10.24
N PRO A 138 -13.64 -2.42 10.80
CA PRO A 138 -13.89 -1.15 10.11
C PRO A 138 -13.22 -1.05 8.75
N ALA A 139 -11.94 -1.43 8.62
CA ALA A 139 -11.21 -1.42 7.36
C ALA A 139 -11.84 -2.36 6.32
N LEU A 140 -12.15 -3.60 6.69
CA LEU A 140 -12.81 -4.56 5.82
C LEU A 140 -14.17 -4.06 5.33
N ARG A 141 -14.96 -3.44 6.22
CA ARG A 141 -16.25 -2.85 5.85
C ARG A 141 -16.08 -1.69 4.88
N ALA A 142 -15.11 -0.80 5.09
CA ALA A 142 -14.83 0.32 4.18
C ALA A 142 -14.41 -0.19 2.77
N ILE A 143 -13.53 -1.20 2.72
CA ILE A 143 -13.11 -1.84 1.46
C ILE A 143 -14.31 -2.48 0.74
N GLY A 144 -15.14 -3.25 1.45
CA GLY A 144 -16.28 -3.94 0.86
C GLY A 144 -17.37 -2.98 0.37
N GLN A 145 -17.64 -1.92 1.13
CA GLN A 145 -18.57 -0.87 0.72
C GLN A 145 -18.14 -0.21 -0.58
N LEU A 146 -16.83 0.11 -0.71
CA LEU A 146 -16.32 0.74 -1.91
C LEU A 146 -16.34 -0.21 -3.12
N ALA A 147 -15.94 -1.47 -2.95
CA ALA A 147 -16.02 -2.49 -3.99
C ALA A 147 -17.46 -2.70 -4.47
N SER A 148 -18.43 -2.72 -3.55
CA SER A 148 -19.88 -2.81 -3.89
C SER A 148 -20.35 -1.58 -4.67
N GLN A 149 -19.93 -0.38 -4.30
CA GLN A 149 -20.26 0.85 -5.03
C GLN A 149 -19.72 0.87 -6.46
N TRP A 150 -18.58 0.24 -6.69
CA TRP A 150 -17.99 0.05 -8.02
C TRP A 150 -18.63 -1.11 -8.82
N ALA A 151 -19.61 -1.78 -8.22
CA ALA A 151 -20.29 -2.94 -8.80
C ALA A 151 -19.30 -4.07 -9.18
N VAL A 152 -18.31 -4.30 -8.34
CA VAL A 152 -17.40 -5.46 -8.41
C VAL A 152 -18.22 -6.72 -8.19
N THR A 153 -18.06 -7.71 -9.07
CA THR A 153 -18.84 -8.97 -8.99
C THR A 153 -18.34 -9.90 -7.92
N LYS A 154 -17.04 -9.90 -7.65
CA LYS A 154 -16.40 -10.72 -6.62
C LYS A 154 -15.06 -10.12 -6.18
N CYS A 155 -14.75 -10.20 -4.89
CA CYS A 155 -13.41 -9.91 -4.37
C CYS A 155 -12.70 -11.22 -4.01
N HIS A 156 -11.52 -11.44 -4.60
CA HIS A 156 -10.62 -12.53 -4.24
C HIS A 156 -9.50 -11.99 -3.35
N TRP A 157 -9.48 -12.44 -2.11
CA TRP A 157 -8.47 -12.07 -1.13
C TRP A 157 -7.36 -13.13 -1.09
N TRP A 158 -6.16 -12.73 -1.47
CA TRP A 158 -4.98 -13.57 -1.42
C TRP A 158 -4.18 -13.22 -0.16
N LEU A 159 -4.02 -14.18 0.75
CA LEU A 159 -3.30 -14.01 2.01
C LEU A 159 -2.07 -14.91 2.04
N ASP A 160 -0.97 -14.37 2.58
CA ASP A 160 0.25 -15.13 2.84
C ASP A 160 0.02 -16.19 3.91
N SER A 161 0.12 -17.47 3.54
CA SER A 161 -0.01 -18.58 4.50
C SER A 161 1.13 -18.66 5.51
N PRO A 162 2.39 -18.29 5.17
CA PRO A 162 3.50 -18.22 6.13
C PRO A 162 3.35 -17.14 7.20
N VAL A 163 2.53 -16.11 6.96
CA VAL A 163 2.31 -15.06 7.95
C VAL A 163 1.43 -15.57 9.09
N ASP A 164 1.92 -15.48 10.31
CA ASP A 164 1.21 -15.92 11.49
C ASP A 164 -0.18 -15.26 11.60
N ASN A 165 -1.17 -16.03 12.02
CA ASN A 165 -2.58 -15.63 12.14
C ASN A 165 -3.32 -15.36 10.81
N SER A 166 -2.77 -15.64 9.64
CA SER A 166 -3.48 -15.53 8.35
C SER A 166 -4.75 -16.39 8.31
N GLY A 167 -4.72 -17.59 8.90
CA GLY A 167 -5.90 -18.43 9.04
C GLY A 167 -7.01 -17.80 9.88
N ARG A 168 -6.66 -17.08 10.96
CA ARG A 168 -7.62 -16.34 11.78
C ARG A 168 -8.19 -15.14 11.00
N LEU A 169 -7.34 -14.45 10.24
CA LEU A 169 -7.78 -13.35 9.39
C LEU A 169 -8.76 -13.85 8.32
N LYS A 170 -8.49 -14.99 7.69
CA LYS A 170 -9.43 -15.65 6.77
C LYS A 170 -10.82 -15.85 7.40
N GLY A 171 -10.88 -16.28 8.67
CA GLY A 171 -12.15 -16.41 9.40
C GLY A 171 -12.89 -15.07 9.54
N ILE A 172 -12.17 -13.99 9.92
CA ILE A 172 -12.74 -12.65 10.06
C ILE A 172 -13.28 -12.13 8.72
N LEU A 173 -12.54 -12.33 7.63
CA LEU A 173 -12.98 -11.97 6.28
C LEU A 173 -14.27 -12.64 5.90
N HIS A 174 -14.40 -13.97 6.17
CA HIS A 174 -15.62 -14.72 5.92
C HIS A 174 -16.80 -14.22 6.76
N GLU A 175 -16.57 -13.95 8.05
CA GLU A 175 -17.61 -13.40 8.94
C GLU A 175 -18.15 -12.07 8.40
N VAL A 176 -17.25 -11.11 8.10
CA VAL A 176 -17.63 -9.79 7.58
C VAL A 176 -18.33 -9.89 6.23
N ALA A 177 -17.84 -10.76 5.34
CA ALA A 177 -18.46 -10.97 4.02
C ALA A 177 -19.87 -11.56 4.14
N THR A 178 -20.05 -12.55 5.01
CA THR A 178 -21.35 -13.21 5.25
C THR A 178 -22.36 -12.22 5.84
N GLU A 179 -21.96 -11.45 6.86
CA GLU A 179 -22.81 -10.44 7.48
C GLU A 179 -23.31 -9.38 6.49
N ALA A 180 -22.43 -8.98 5.57
CA ALA A 180 -22.72 -7.94 4.59
C ALA A 180 -23.28 -8.44 3.25
N GLY A 181 -23.36 -9.77 3.05
CA GLY A 181 -23.77 -10.39 1.79
C GLY A 181 -22.80 -10.14 0.63
N TRP A 182 -21.49 -9.95 0.91
CA TRP A 182 -20.49 -9.68 -0.11
C TRP A 182 -19.92 -10.97 -0.71
N PRO A 183 -19.75 -11.04 -2.03
CA PRO A 183 -19.21 -12.21 -2.72
C PRO A 183 -17.69 -12.26 -2.61
N TRP A 184 -17.18 -12.54 -1.41
CA TRP A 184 -15.74 -12.65 -1.15
C TRP A 184 -15.28 -14.09 -1.16
N GLN A 185 -14.15 -14.32 -1.79
CA GLN A 185 -13.40 -15.57 -1.73
C GLN A 185 -12.04 -15.28 -1.08
N VAL A 186 -11.61 -16.14 -0.15
CA VAL A 186 -10.36 -15.92 0.60
C VAL A 186 -9.48 -17.15 0.49
N GLU A 187 -8.29 -16.96 -0.05
CA GLU A 187 -7.32 -18.03 -0.25
C GLU A 187 -6.02 -17.76 0.54
N LEU A 188 -5.50 -18.85 1.13
CA LEU A 188 -4.19 -18.86 1.78
C LEU A 188 -3.22 -19.53 0.81
N VAL A 189 -2.18 -18.77 0.41
CA VAL A 189 -1.14 -19.25 -0.51
C VAL A 189 0.25 -18.91 0.03
N THR A 190 1.25 -19.65 -0.37
CA THR A 190 2.64 -19.42 0.07
C THR A 190 3.28 -18.19 -0.54
N ASN A 191 2.77 -17.72 -1.67
CA ASN A 191 3.30 -16.57 -2.39
C ASN A 191 2.19 -15.87 -3.19
N PRO A 192 1.44 -14.93 -2.56
CA PRO A 192 0.43 -14.12 -3.24
C PRO A 192 0.99 -13.33 -4.42
N ASP A 193 2.22 -12.80 -4.31
CA ASP A 193 2.85 -11.98 -5.35
C ASP A 193 2.90 -12.71 -6.69
N ARG A 194 3.25 -14.00 -6.65
CA ARG A 194 3.30 -14.84 -7.86
C ARG A 194 1.92 -14.98 -8.50
N VAL A 195 0.89 -15.13 -7.70
CA VAL A 195 -0.50 -15.26 -8.19
C VAL A 195 -0.98 -13.95 -8.78
N LEU A 196 -0.79 -12.85 -8.04
CA LEU A 196 -1.25 -11.52 -8.43
C LEU A 196 -0.46 -10.92 -9.60
N SER A 197 0.81 -11.30 -9.76
CA SER A 197 1.64 -10.86 -10.90
C SER A 197 1.32 -11.57 -12.21
N ALA A 198 0.67 -12.74 -12.14
CA ALA A 198 0.45 -13.60 -13.32
C ALA A 198 -1.01 -13.59 -13.81
N THR A 199 -1.90 -12.85 -13.14
CA THR A 199 -3.33 -12.80 -13.50
C THR A 199 -3.62 -11.72 -14.55
N ASP A 200 -4.67 -11.94 -15.34
CA ASP A 200 -5.29 -10.94 -16.20
C ASP A 200 -6.40 -10.14 -15.53
N GLN A 201 -6.74 -10.50 -14.28
CA GLN A 201 -7.73 -9.80 -13.48
C GLN A 201 -7.22 -8.44 -12.99
N ILE A 202 -8.15 -7.58 -12.53
CA ILE A 202 -7.77 -6.30 -11.91
C ILE A 202 -7.24 -6.58 -10.50
N VAL A 203 -6.00 -6.13 -10.24
CA VAL A 203 -5.31 -6.34 -8.96
C VAL A 203 -5.34 -5.08 -8.11
N SER A 204 -5.42 -5.22 -6.80
CA SER A 204 -5.12 -4.15 -5.86
C SER A 204 -3.98 -4.55 -4.94
N SER A 205 -2.88 -3.83 -5.05
CA SER A 205 -1.68 -3.93 -4.21
C SER A 205 -0.94 -2.59 -4.24
N SER A 206 0.03 -2.42 -3.36
CA SER A 206 1.07 -1.38 -3.42
C SER A 206 2.48 -1.97 -3.47
N ASP A 207 2.57 -3.30 -3.61
CA ASP A 207 3.87 -3.97 -3.77
C ASP A 207 4.47 -3.76 -5.16
N HIS A 208 5.74 -3.39 -5.20
CA HIS A 208 6.46 -3.11 -6.45
C HIS A 208 6.53 -4.34 -7.36
N ALA A 209 6.79 -5.54 -6.79
CA ALA A 209 6.94 -6.76 -7.58
C ALA A 209 5.64 -7.16 -8.28
N ILE A 210 4.49 -6.86 -7.67
CA ILE A 210 3.17 -7.08 -8.26
C ILE A 210 2.88 -6.00 -9.31
N LEU A 211 3.02 -4.72 -8.95
CA LEU A 211 2.67 -3.59 -9.84
C LEU A 211 3.53 -3.53 -11.10
N ASP A 212 4.78 -4.00 -11.04
CA ASP A 212 5.67 -4.04 -12.20
C ASP A 212 5.33 -5.16 -13.20
N ARG A 213 4.44 -6.08 -12.84
CA ARG A 213 4.15 -7.27 -13.65
C ARG A 213 2.68 -7.46 -13.98
N CYS A 214 1.76 -7.01 -13.11
CA CYS A 214 0.33 -7.15 -13.36
C CYS A 214 -0.09 -6.29 -14.57
N GLN A 215 -1.10 -6.76 -15.29
CA GLN A 215 -1.56 -6.10 -16.51
C GLN A 215 -2.56 -4.98 -16.22
N ARG A 216 -3.32 -5.09 -15.14
CA ARG A 216 -4.32 -4.10 -14.73
C ARG A 216 -4.34 -4.01 -13.21
N TRP A 217 -4.33 -2.81 -12.68
CA TRP A 217 -4.41 -2.62 -11.24
C TRP A 217 -5.20 -1.37 -10.87
N ILE A 218 -5.67 -1.33 -9.62
CA ILE A 218 -6.35 -0.18 -9.05
C ILE A 218 -5.78 0.16 -7.67
N ASN A 219 -5.64 1.45 -7.39
CA ASN A 219 -5.21 1.96 -6.09
C ASN A 219 -6.39 1.99 -5.09
N LEU A 220 -6.91 0.80 -4.75
CA LEU A 220 -8.06 0.68 -3.85
C LEU A 220 -7.78 1.26 -2.48
N ALA A 221 -6.61 0.97 -1.89
CA ALA A 221 -6.26 1.48 -0.57
C ALA A 221 -6.32 3.01 -0.53
N ARG A 222 -5.80 3.70 -1.55
CA ARG A 222 -5.89 5.15 -1.68
C ARG A 222 -7.33 5.64 -1.70
N GLN A 223 -8.18 5.04 -2.53
CA GLN A 223 -9.58 5.40 -2.67
C GLN A 223 -10.37 5.17 -1.37
N VAL A 224 -10.08 4.09 -0.64
CA VAL A 224 -10.70 3.81 0.66
C VAL A 224 -10.25 4.84 1.69
N ILE A 225 -8.94 5.14 1.77
CA ILE A 225 -8.38 6.10 2.72
C ILE A 225 -8.95 7.49 2.49
N ASP A 226 -8.95 7.97 1.25
CA ASP A 226 -9.46 9.30 0.91
C ASP A 226 -10.93 9.46 1.30
N LYS A 227 -11.73 8.39 1.19
CA LYS A 227 -13.17 8.42 1.48
C LYS A 227 -13.51 8.19 2.94
N HIS A 228 -12.83 7.27 3.61
CA HIS A 228 -13.22 6.76 4.93
C HIS A 228 -12.27 7.17 6.07
N ALA A 229 -11.10 7.72 5.73
CA ALA A 229 -10.12 8.20 6.70
C ALA A 229 -9.59 9.60 6.33
N PRO A 230 -10.47 10.63 6.17
CA PRO A 230 -10.02 11.97 5.74
C PRO A 230 -9.06 12.64 6.73
N GLN A 231 -9.02 12.16 7.98
CA GLN A 231 -8.09 12.59 9.02
C GLN A 231 -6.77 11.79 9.04
N ALA A 232 -6.56 10.86 8.08
CA ALA A 232 -5.36 10.06 8.03
C ALA A 232 -4.10 10.92 7.94
N ARG A 233 -3.06 10.52 8.64
CA ARG A 233 -1.77 11.20 8.58
C ARG A 233 -1.03 10.81 7.30
N ILE A 234 -1.24 11.58 6.24
CA ILE A 234 -0.62 11.36 4.95
C ILE A 234 0.72 12.09 4.87
N VAL A 235 1.76 11.39 4.48
CA VAL A 235 3.09 11.92 4.16
C VAL A 235 3.34 11.69 2.68
N ASP A 236 3.15 12.72 1.88
CA ASP A 236 3.38 12.67 0.45
C ASP A 236 4.86 12.80 0.13
N LEU A 237 5.44 11.68 -0.31
CA LEU A 237 6.81 11.54 -0.75
C LEU A 237 6.91 11.38 -2.27
N GLY A 238 5.80 11.52 -3.01
CA GLY A 238 5.82 11.67 -4.47
C GLY A 238 6.68 12.87 -4.86
N LEU A 239 7.42 12.74 -5.95
CA LEU A 239 8.08 13.90 -6.55
C LEU A 239 6.99 14.74 -7.21
N GLU A 240 6.86 16.00 -6.84
CA GLU A 240 6.13 16.96 -7.65
C GLU A 240 6.75 16.91 -9.06
N GLU A 241 5.93 16.74 -10.09
CA GLU A 241 6.40 16.98 -11.45
C GLU A 241 6.94 18.40 -11.46
N SER A 242 8.25 18.52 -11.54
CA SER A 242 8.89 19.82 -11.75
C SER A 242 8.23 20.37 -12.98
N ALA A 243 7.42 21.43 -12.83
CA ALA A 243 6.98 22.23 -13.93
C ALA A 243 8.27 22.50 -14.73
N GLN A 244 8.40 21.87 -15.91
CA GLN A 244 9.49 22.15 -16.81
C GLN A 244 9.42 23.64 -17.05
N ALA A 245 10.30 24.36 -16.35
CA ALA A 245 10.60 25.74 -16.67
C ALA A 245 11.16 25.70 -18.10
N GLY A 246 10.26 25.91 -19.05
CA GLY A 246 10.63 26.34 -20.37
C GLY A 246 11.36 27.66 -20.20
N GLY A 247 12.56 27.74 -20.71
CA GLY A 247 13.32 28.97 -20.65
C GLY A 247 14.60 28.87 -21.43
N GLY A 248 14.57 29.36 -22.68
CA GLY A 248 15.66 29.98 -23.32
C GLY A 248 16.72 29.12 -24.01
#